data_37c65bd56669149c25d663dacb9e23a1
#
_entry.id   37c65bd56669149c25d663dacb9e23a1
#
_cell.length_a   1.000
_cell.length_b   1.000
_cell.length_c   1.000
_cell.angle_alpha   90.00
_cell.angle_beta   90.00
_cell.angle_gamma   90.00
#
_symmetry.space_group_name_H-M   'P 1'
#
loop_
_entity.id
_entity.type
_entity.pdbx_description
1 polymer ?
#
loop_
_entity_poly.entity_id
_entity_poly.type
_entity_poly.pdbx_seq_one_letter_code
_entity_poly.pdbx_strand_id
1 'polypeptide(L)'
;VTTVTPHARYFTLHALVADEAHRRGLVAAEAQKLLRRAEVVLAAITLTHGAHPGMSAPHGADTIRAAMSSGSLDIAQLARPGTYAQASWGFWGPYRGSESLLGLTKWEASNIAPGDGLKLDEVRMALQAVLDLAAHDVIDAGDLEACPECCVCGCADAADGQLLRGLLVSTNPDPRSNGGRRSATIRLILRILQLHEVRSVTRDAWPILAYDQSLIDDPLCASLDIADAWRGVVLRNRSVLAWRDMWAELVNSIAGLTTIASLGDVLAEALPSGTVRSYCESLPDVGERDRLLPAEIDPAVATRNVLDRSLALLLLGGARVHRLPDHVAAYFQDPSEGMQELAPSWVAERRVEWSSRPLPDFARWLVGVLVARSQRIALMKASFSRKSGTYRVPARVFVRDGLVFRDSSESGGAVSLRWDQLASVMAGAGLCVASRSDGSLVWRPTQRGEALLG
;
A
#
# COMPACT_ATOMS: atom_id res chain seq x y z
N VAL A 1 5.38 0.40 -5.45
CA VAL A 1 3.95 0.47 -5.80
C VAL A 1 3.18 1.34 -4.81
N THR A 2 2.08 1.95 -5.24
CA THR A 2 1.16 2.74 -4.44
C THR A 2 -0.24 2.09 -4.46
N THR A 3 -1.21 2.60 -3.70
CA THR A 3 -2.59 2.08 -3.74
C THR A 3 -3.27 2.23 -5.11
N VAL A 4 -2.75 3.10 -5.95
CA VAL A 4 -3.29 3.41 -7.28
C VAL A 4 -2.39 2.93 -8.42
N THR A 5 -1.50 1.95 -8.18
CA THR A 5 -0.60 1.41 -9.21
C THR A 5 -0.71 -0.13 -9.32
N PRO A 6 -1.91 -0.71 -9.46
CA PRO A 6 -2.07 -2.16 -9.51
C PRO A 6 -1.82 -2.75 -10.90
N HIS A 7 -1.75 -1.94 -11.96
CA HIS A 7 -1.71 -2.43 -13.33
C HIS A 7 -0.29 -2.46 -13.89
N ALA A 8 0.21 -3.65 -14.20
CA ALA A 8 1.55 -3.87 -14.74
C ALA A 8 1.75 -3.14 -16.08
N ARG A 9 0.78 -3.23 -16.98
CA ARG A 9 0.88 -2.65 -18.34
C ARG A 9 1.01 -1.13 -18.36
N TYR A 10 0.53 -0.41 -17.33
CA TYR A 10 0.75 1.04 -17.24
C TYR A 10 2.24 1.40 -17.06
N PHE A 11 3.01 0.59 -16.34
CA PHE A 11 4.46 0.79 -16.20
C PHE A 11 5.17 0.78 -17.55
N THR A 12 4.84 -0.18 -18.39
CA THR A 12 5.46 -0.34 -19.72
C THR A 12 4.89 0.64 -20.73
N LEU A 13 3.61 0.97 -20.65
CA LEU A 13 3.00 2.02 -21.47
C LEU A 13 3.67 3.38 -21.22
N HIS A 14 3.88 3.77 -19.96
CA HIS A 14 4.53 5.03 -19.62
C HIS A 14 5.97 5.07 -20.13
N ALA A 15 6.71 3.96 -20.01
CA ALA A 15 8.06 3.84 -20.57
C ALA A 15 8.07 3.99 -22.11
N LEU A 16 7.11 3.36 -22.78
CA LEU A 16 6.94 3.44 -24.24
C LEU A 16 6.58 4.86 -24.69
N VAL A 17 5.67 5.53 -23.97
CA VAL A 17 5.32 6.94 -24.26
C VAL A 17 6.51 7.86 -24.01
N ALA A 18 7.30 7.62 -22.95
CA ALA A 18 8.52 8.37 -22.68
C ALA A 18 9.55 8.22 -23.80
N ASP A 19 9.75 7.00 -24.33
CA ASP A 19 10.62 6.72 -25.46
C ASP A 19 10.11 7.39 -26.74
N GLU A 20 8.81 7.31 -27.00
CA GLU A 20 8.20 7.96 -28.16
C GLU A 20 8.34 9.50 -28.10
N ALA A 21 8.10 10.08 -26.93
CA ALA A 21 8.29 11.51 -26.71
C ALA A 21 9.75 11.94 -26.93
N HIS A 22 10.68 11.13 -26.43
CA HIS A 22 12.13 11.38 -26.59
C HIS A 22 12.54 11.28 -28.06
N ARG A 23 12.14 10.20 -28.77
CA ARG A 23 12.48 9.97 -30.19
C ARG A 23 11.93 11.06 -31.12
N ARG A 24 10.75 11.59 -30.80
CA ARG A 24 10.10 12.65 -31.59
C ARG A 24 10.50 14.07 -31.14
N GLY A 25 11.29 14.22 -30.08
CA GLY A 25 11.66 15.51 -29.54
C GLY A 25 10.47 16.32 -29.02
N LEU A 26 9.44 15.65 -28.46
CA LEU A 26 8.23 16.31 -27.97
C LEU A 26 8.52 17.17 -26.76
N VAL A 27 7.98 18.39 -26.74
CA VAL A 27 7.98 19.22 -25.54
C VAL A 27 7.03 18.68 -24.49
N ALA A 28 7.19 19.10 -23.23
CA ALA A 28 6.42 18.55 -22.10
C ALA A 28 4.89 18.55 -22.29
N ALA A 29 4.34 19.60 -22.90
CA ALA A 29 2.89 19.68 -23.16
C ALA A 29 2.41 18.64 -24.18
N GLU A 30 3.20 18.35 -25.19
CA GLU A 30 2.90 17.34 -26.21
C GLU A 30 3.07 15.92 -25.64
N ALA A 31 4.13 15.68 -24.85
CA ALA A 31 4.33 14.42 -24.15
C ALA A 31 3.20 14.13 -23.16
N GLN A 32 2.71 15.13 -22.41
CA GLN A 32 1.53 15.02 -21.56
C GLN A 32 0.30 14.63 -22.36
N LYS A 33 0.06 15.29 -23.48
CA LYS A 33 -1.08 14.99 -24.37
C LYS A 33 -1.01 13.54 -24.87
N LEU A 34 0.15 13.10 -25.37
CA LEU A 34 0.35 11.73 -25.84
C LEU A 34 0.11 10.71 -24.74
N LEU A 35 0.71 10.91 -23.54
CA LEU A 35 0.57 10.01 -22.41
C LEU A 35 -0.90 9.87 -21.99
N ARG A 36 -1.61 10.97 -21.84
CA ARG A 36 -3.02 10.94 -21.44
C ARG A 36 -3.91 10.26 -22.46
N ARG A 37 -3.65 10.46 -23.76
CA ARG A 37 -4.37 9.78 -24.85
C ARG A 37 -4.12 8.27 -24.83
N ALA A 38 -2.86 7.86 -24.65
CA ALA A 38 -2.49 6.44 -24.56
C ALA A 38 -3.12 5.75 -23.33
N GLU A 39 -3.18 6.42 -22.17
CA GLU A 39 -3.88 5.90 -20.99
C GLU A 39 -5.39 5.73 -21.22
N VAL A 40 -6.04 6.69 -21.89
CA VAL A 40 -7.48 6.62 -22.24
C VAL A 40 -7.72 5.43 -23.19
N VAL A 41 -6.90 5.27 -24.21
CA VAL A 41 -7.02 4.15 -25.18
C VAL A 41 -6.82 2.80 -24.48
N LEU A 42 -5.76 2.65 -23.69
CA LEU A 42 -5.51 1.42 -22.92
C LEU A 42 -6.70 1.06 -22.00
N ALA A 43 -7.25 2.06 -21.33
CA ALA A 43 -8.40 1.87 -20.45
C ALA A 43 -9.66 1.49 -21.24
N ALA A 44 -9.91 2.11 -22.40
CA ALA A 44 -11.03 1.80 -23.27
C ALA A 44 -10.94 0.38 -23.82
N ILE A 45 -9.79 -0.04 -24.36
CA ILE A 45 -9.56 -1.44 -24.81
C ILE A 45 -9.82 -2.42 -23.65
N THR A 46 -9.33 -2.10 -22.46
CA THR A 46 -9.53 -2.97 -21.29
C THR A 46 -11.00 -3.09 -20.90
N LEU A 47 -11.78 -2.00 -20.98
CA LEU A 47 -13.20 -1.99 -20.68
C LEU A 47 -14.02 -2.75 -21.75
N THR A 48 -13.64 -2.66 -23.01
CA THR A 48 -14.25 -3.41 -24.11
C THR A 48 -13.99 -4.91 -23.98
N HIS A 49 -12.76 -5.30 -23.61
CA HIS A 49 -12.40 -6.71 -23.44
C HIS A 49 -13.08 -7.36 -22.22
N GLY A 50 -13.50 -6.56 -21.21
CA GLY A 50 -14.28 -7.03 -20.08
C GLY A 50 -13.48 -7.18 -18.77
N ALA A 51 -14.14 -7.75 -17.76
CA ALA A 51 -13.59 -7.91 -16.43
C ALA A 51 -12.83 -9.25 -16.27
N HIS A 52 -11.68 -9.21 -15.63
CA HIS A 52 -10.88 -10.38 -15.32
C HIS A 52 -10.79 -10.63 -13.81
N PRO A 53 -10.85 -11.90 -13.34
CA PRO A 53 -10.69 -12.22 -11.93
C PRO A 53 -9.39 -11.66 -11.35
N GLY A 54 -9.47 -11.04 -10.18
CA GLY A 54 -8.29 -10.49 -9.49
C GLY A 54 -7.74 -9.18 -10.05
N MET A 55 -8.30 -8.65 -11.14
CA MET A 55 -7.91 -7.35 -11.70
C MET A 55 -8.91 -6.27 -11.32
N SER A 56 -8.40 -5.14 -10.87
CA SER A 56 -9.20 -3.92 -10.69
C SER A 56 -9.51 -3.27 -12.04
N ALA A 57 -10.56 -2.43 -12.09
CA ALA A 57 -10.87 -1.63 -13.27
C ALA A 57 -9.68 -0.74 -13.66
N PRO A 58 -9.48 -0.46 -14.96
CA PRO A 58 -8.42 0.44 -15.42
C PRO A 58 -8.64 1.86 -14.89
N HIS A 59 -7.61 2.68 -14.95
CA HIS A 59 -7.68 4.06 -14.48
C HIS A 59 -8.69 4.89 -15.30
N GLY A 60 -9.51 5.69 -14.59
CA GLY A 60 -10.54 6.50 -15.22
C GLY A 60 -11.75 5.72 -15.75
N ALA A 61 -11.90 4.45 -15.38
CA ALA A 61 -12.91 3.53 -15.90
C ALA A 61 -14.34 4.10 -15.92
N ASP A 62 -14.77 4.79 -14.87
CA ASP A 62 -16.16 5.29 -14.79
C ASP A 62 -16.42 6.37 -15.85
N THR A 63 -15.49 7.32 -15.99
CA THR A 63 -15.57 8.40 -16.98
C THR A 63 -15.50 7.83 -18.41
N ILE A 64 -14.58 6.91 -18.66
CA ILE A 64 -14.38 6.33 -20.00
C ILE A 64 -15.56 5.45 -20.37
N ARG A 65 -16.07 4.60 -19.48
CA ARG A 65 -17.25 3.76 -19.72
C ARG A 65 -18.49 4.60 -20.04
N ALA A 66 -18.70 5.71 -19.34
CA ALA A 66 -19.80 6.62 -19.64
C ALA A 66 -19.68 7.21 -21.05
N ALA A 67 -18.46 7.56 -21.49
CA ALA A 67 -18.22 8.08 -22.83
C ALA A 67 -18.39 7.01 -23.94
N MET A 68 -18.05 5.76 -23.68
CA MET A 68 -18.18 4.65 -24.64
C MET A 68 -19.63 4.32 -25.01
N SER A 69 -20.60 4.74 -24.20
CA SER A 69 -22.03 4.49 -24.45
C SER A 69 -22.58 5.12 -25.75
N SER A 70 -21.86 6.06 -26.35
CA SER A 70 -22.23 6.73 -27.62
C SER A 70 -21.79 5.99 -28.89
N GLY A 71 -21.11 4.86 -28.77
CA GLY A 71 -20.60 4.07 -29.92
C GLY A 71 -19.28 4.57 -30.50
N SER A 72 -18.87 5.79 -30.21
CA SER A 72 -17.55 6.35 -30.53
C SER A 72 -16.95 7.02 -29.32
N LEU A 73 -15.63 7.13 -29.26
CA LEU A 73 -14.89 7.67 -28.13
C LEU A 73 -14.07 8.90 -28.55
N ASP A 74 -14.43 10.07 -28.04
CA ASP A 74 -13.66 11.31 -28.22
C ASP A 74 -12.45 11.30 -27.27
N ILE A 75 -11.32 10.78 -27.77
CA ILE A 75 -10.04 10.70 -27.05
C ILE A 75 -9.52 12.11 -26.76
N ALA A 76 -9.68 13.02 -27.71
CA ALA A 76 -9.18 14.39 -27.56
C ALA A 76 -9.85 15.13 -26.39
N GLN A 77 -11.15 14.93 -26.19
CA GLN A 77 -11.89 15.49 -25.07
C GLN A 77 -11.53 14.78 -23.76
N LEU A 78 -11.55 13.44 -23.74
CA LEU A 78 -11.29 12.65 -22.52
C LEU A 78 -9.87 12.87 -22.00
N ALA A 79 -8.89 13.02 -22.86
CA ALA A 79 -7.51 13.24 -22.48
C ALA A 79 -7.24 14.66 -21.92
N ARG A 80 -8.20 15.57 -21.86
CA ARG A 80 -8.01 16.89 -21.24
C ARG A 80 -7.80 16.77 -19.72
N PRO A 81 -6.94 17.61 -19.12
CA PRO A 81 -6.81 17.66 -17.65
C PRO A 81 -8.16 17.90 -16.98
N GLY A 82 -8.44 17.18 -15.90
CA GLY A 82 -9.70 17.28 -15.15
C GLY A 82 -10.84 16.39 -15.68
N THR A 83 -10.64 15.62 -16.74
CA THR A 83 -11.63 14.63 -17.24
C THR A 83 -11.41 13.26 -16.62
N TYR A 84 -10.75 12.29 -17.32
CA TYR A 84 -10.49 10.96 -16.76
C TYR A 84 -9.46 10.96 -15.61
N ALA A 85 -8.60 11.96 -15.56
CA ALA A 85 -7.60 12.17 -14.50
C ALA A 85 -7.43 13.66 -14.18
N GLN A 86 -7.31 14.01 -12.90
CA GLN A 86 -7.14 15.39 -12.45
C GLN A 86 -5.75 15.95 -12.76
N ALA A 87 -4.71 15.09 -12.66
CA ALA A 87 -3.33 15.52 -12.88
C ALA A 87 -3.02 15.75 -14.35
N SER A 88 -2.18 16.73 -14.66
CA SER A 88 -1.74 17.04 -16.03
C SER A 88 -0.97 15.88 -16.68
N TRP A 89 -0.23 15.11 -15.89
CA TRP A 89 0.48 13.89 -16.30
C TRP A 89 -0.36 12.61 -16.11
N GLY A 90 -1.69 12.66 -16.19
CA GLY A 90 -2.55 11.49 -16.06
C GLY A 90 -2.30 10.71 -14.77
N PHE A 91 -2.17 9.41 -14.89
CA PHE A 91 -1.82 8.52 -13.78
C PHE A 91 -0.32 8.27 -13.62
N TRP A 92 0.53 8.78 -14.51
CA TRP A 92 1.98 8.62 -14.36
C TRP A 92 2.53 9.14 -13.01
N GLY A 93 1.96 10.22 -12.46
CA GLY A 93 2.39 10.75 -11.16
C GLY A 93 2.49 9.69 -10.04
N PRO A 94 1.44 8.92 -9.77
CA PRO A 94 1.48 7.78 -8.83
C PRO A 94 2.49 6.69 -9.19
N TYR A 95 2.73 6.41 -10.47
CA TYR A 95 3.66 5.39 -10.94
C TYR A 95 5.12 5.82 -10.92
N ARG A 96 5.38 7.12 -11.09
CA ARG A 96 6.71 7.71 -11.27
C ARG A 96 7.78 7.18 -10.31
N GLY A 97 7.48 7.15 -9.00
CA GLY A 97 8.45 6.69 -8.00
C GLY A 97 8.85 5.23 -8.20
N SER A 98 7.88 4.37 -8.49
CA SER A 98 8.14 2.94 -8.75
C SER A 98 8.85 2.73 -10.08
N GLU A 99 8.46 3.46 -11.11
CA GLU A 99 9.08 3.39 -12.44
C GLU A 99 10.53 3.86 -12.44
N SER A 100 10.81 4.94 -11.73
CA SER A 100 12.18 5.42 -11.55
C SER A 100 13.07 4.40 -10.84
N LEU A 101 12.54 3.73 -9.79
CA LEU A 101 13.25 2.66 -9.08
C LEU A 101 13.46 1.41 -9.93
N LEU A 102 12.58 1.16 -10.92
CA LEU A 102 12.70 0.07 -11.88
C LEU A 102 13.58 0.44 -13.09
N GLY A 103 13.95 1.70 -13.24
CA GLY A 103 14.67 2.18 -14.41
C GLY A 103 13.82 2.26 -15.68
N LEU A 104 12.47 2.36 -15.55
CA LEU A 104 11.54 2.45 -16.68
C LEU A 104 11.41 3.87 -17.22
N THR A 105 11.22 4.83 -16.30
CA THR A 105 11.11 6.25 -16.64
C THR A 105 11.94 7.11 -15.72
N LYS A 106 12.35 8.27 -16.19
CA LYS A 106 13.02 9.31 -15.41
C LYS A 106 12.42 10.68 -15.70
N TRP A 107 12.66 11.62 -14.80
CA TRP A 107 12.29 13.02 -14.98
C TRP A 107 13.53 13.79 -15.42
N GLU A 108 13.52 14.33 -16.61
CA GLU A 108 14.65 15.04 -17.20
C GLU A 108 14.17 16.30 -17.92
N ALA A 109 14.85 17.41 -17.71
CA ALA A 109 14.54 18.70 -18.33
C ALA A 109 13.03 19.08 -18.29
N SER A 110 12.37 18.84 -17.16
CA SER A 110 10.93 19.07 -16.94
C SER A 110 10.00 18.24 -17.83
N ASN A 111 10.49 17.10 -18.34
CA ASN A 111 9.73 16.17 -19.16
C ASN A 111 9.91 14.72 -18.69
N ILE A 112 9.03 13.83 -19.15
CA ILE A 112 9.19 12.38 -19.01
C ILE A 112 10.25 11.93 -20.03
N ALA A 113 11.16 11.07 -19.59
CA ALA A 113 12.16 10.44 -20.44
C ALA A 113 12.25 8.94 -20.14
N PRO A 114 12.67 8.09 -21.11
CA PRO A 114 12.87 6.67 -20.86
C PRO A 114 14.05 6.45 -19.92
N GLY A 115 14.04 5.31 -19.23
CA GLY A 115 15.16 4.87 -18.40
C GLY A 115 16.41 4.59 -19.25
N ASP A 116 17.59 4.73 -18.64
CA ASP A 116 18.86 4.55 -19.35
C ASP A 116 19.05 3.08 -19.77
N GLY A 117 19.40 2.86 -21.04
CA GLY A 117 19.67 1.53 -21.60
C GLY A 117 18.45 0.60 -21.73
N LEU A 118 17.25 1.13 -21.54
CA LEU A 118 16.00 0.36 -21.67
C LEU A 118 15.73 0.02 -23.14
N LYS A 119 15.52 -1.26 -23.44
CA LYS A 119 15.15 -1.74 -24.79
C LYS A 119 13.65 -1.89 -24.88
N LEU A 120 12.99 -1.14 -25.75
CA LEU A 120 11.53 -1.08 -25.85
C LEU A 120 11.00 -1.51 -27.22
N ASP A 121 11.85 -2.03 -28.13
CA ASP A 121 11.41 -2.37 -29.48
C ASP A 121 10.29 -3.44 -29.48
N GLU A 122 10.44 -4.50 -28.69
CA GLU A 122 9.43 -5.56 -28.56
C GLU A 122 8.17 -5.05 -27.83
N VAL A 123 8.33 -4.21 -26.81
CA VAL A 123 7.20 -3.56 -26.11
C VAL A 123 6.45 -2.64 -27.06
N ARG A 124 7.17 -1.93 -27.93
CA ARG A 124 6.60 -1.08 -28.97
C ARG A 124 5.72 -1.89 -29.93
N MET A 125 6.25 -3.01 -30.43
CA MET A 125 5.44 -3.90 -31.29
C MET A 125 4.16 -4.39 -30.59
N ALA A 126 4.26 -4.75 -29.31
CA ALA A 126 3.13 -5.26 -28.54
C ALA A 126 2.06 -4.19 -28.20
N LEU A 127 2.45 -2.90 -28.12
CA LEU A 127 1.55 -1.80 -27.77
C LEU A 127 1.40 -0.75 -28.89
N GLN A 128 1.84 -1.06 -30.12
CA GLN A 128 1.80 -0.13 -31.24
C GLN A 128 0.37 0.34 -31.51
N ALA A 129 -0.60 -0.55 -31.48
CA ALA A 129 -2.02 -0.22 -31.67
C ALA A 129 -2.52 0.84 -30.65
N VAL A 130 -2.04 0.81 -29.40
CA VAL A 130 -2.37 1.84 -28.41
C VAL A 130 -1.84 3.22 -28.82
N LEU A 131 -0.62 3.29 -29.36
CA LEU A 131 -0.03 4.55 -29.84
C LEU A 131 -0.71 5.07 -31.10
N ASP A 132 -1.06 4.16 -32.03
CA ASP A 132 -1.76 4.48 -33.27
C ASP A 132 -3.16 5.03 -33.00
N LEU A 133 -3.94 4.34 -32.18
CA LEU A 133 -5.26 4.81 -31.75
C LEU A 133 -5.18 6.13 -30.97
N ALA A 134 -4.14 6.30 -30.11
CA ALA A 134 -3.93 7.55 -29.40
C ALA A 134 -3.61 8.75 -30.30
N ALA A 135 -3.25 8.54 -31.58
CA ALA A 135 -3.03 9.61 -32.55
C ALA A 135 -4.36 10.19 -33.08
N HIS A 136 -5.46 9.42 -33.07
CA HIS A 136 -6.78 9.84 -33.54
C HIS A 136 -7.55 10.65 -32.48
N ASP A 137 -8.31 11.65 -32.89
CA ASP A 137 -9.14 12.45 -31.96
C ASP A 137 -10.40 11.69 -31.54
N VAL A 138 -10.97 10.90 -32.44
CA VAL A 138 -12.13 10.03 -32.20
C VAL A 138 -11.82 8.64 -32.72
N ILE A 139 -12.25 7.61 -32.00
CA ILE A 139 -12.15 6.20 -32.40
C ILE A 139 -13.49 5.50 -32.21
N ASP A 140 -13.75 4.46 -32.98
CA ASP A 140 -14.95 3.68 -32.90
C ASP A 140 -14.80 2.42 -32.03
N ALA A 141 -15.91 1.83 -31.63
CA ALA A 141 -15.91 0.61 -30.82
C ALA A 141 -15.17 -0.56 -31.53
N GLY A 142 -15.32 -0.66 -32.86
CA GLY A 142 -14.63 -1.69 -33.67
C GLY A 142 -13.10 -1.58 -33.62
N ASP A 143 -12.55 -0.36 -33.53
CA ASP A 143 -11.11 -0.14 -33.41
C ASP A 143 -10.58 -0.69 -32.08
N LEU A 144 -11.38 -0.56 -31.01
CA LEU A 144 -11.03 -1.08 -29.68
C LEU A 144 -11.13 -2.61 -29.62
N GLU A 145 -12.12 -3.19 -30.28
CA GLU A 145 -12.33 -4.65 -30.36
C GLU A 145 -11.25 -5.34 -31.21
N ALA A 146 -10.62 -4.61 -32.10
CA ALA A 146 -9.59 -5.15 -33.01
C ALA A 146 -8.24 -5.41 -32.32
N CYS A 147 -8.00 -4.93 -31.11
CA CYS A 147 -6.72 -5.07 -30.40
C CYS A 147 -6.88 -5.58 -28.95
N PRO A 148 -7.55 -6.74 -28.73
CA PRO A 148 -7.78 -7.29 -27.39
C PRO A 148 -6.47 -7.65 -26.67
N GLU A 149 -5.39 -7.95 -27.39
CA GLU A 149 -4.06 -8.23 -26.86
C GLU A 149 -3.46 -7.03 -26.11
N CYS A 150 -3.90 -5.81 -26.42
CA CYS A 150 -3.51 -4.60 -25.71
C CYS A 150 -4.26 -4.41 -24.36
N CYS A 151 -5.25 -5.24 -24.03
CA CYS A 151 -5.89 -5.22 -22.71
C CYS A 151 -4.84 -5.40 -21.60
N VAL A 152 -5.05 -4.75 -20.45
CA VAL A 152 -4.14 -4.91 -19.27
C VAL A 152 -3.95 -6.37 -18.84
N CYS A 153 -4.91 -7.26 -19.16
CA CYS A 153 -4.80 -8.70 -18.91
C CYS A 153 -3.79 -9.41 -19.82
N GLY A 154 -3.57 -8.93 -21.04
CA GLY A 154 -2.63 -9.50 -22.00
C GLY A 154 -1.16 -9.26 -21.66
N CYS A 155 -0.85 -8.45 -20.62
CA CYS A 155 0.52 -8.10 -20.26
C CYS A 155 1.37 -9.35 -19.91
N ALA A 156 0.81 -10.31 -19.18
CA ALA A 156 1.55 -11.46 -18.66
C ALA A 156 2.29 -12.28 -19.71
N ASP A 157 1.71 -12.41 -20.91
CA ASP A 157 2.24 -13.25 -21.99
C ASP A 157 2.88 -12.43 -23.14
N ALA A 158 2.80 -11.11 -23.07
CA ALA A 158 3.38 -10.20 -24.04
C ALA A 158 4.80 -9.74 -23.66
N ALA A 159 5.49 -9.10 -24.59
CA ALA A 159 6.86 -8.60 -24.42
C ALA A 159 7.00 -7.58 -23.27
N ASP A 160 5.96 -6.79 -23.03
CA ASP A 160 5.91 -5.83 -21.92
C ASP A 160 5.88 -6.53 -20.54
N GLY A 161 5.17 -7.65 -20.40
CA GLY A 161 5.22 -8.47 -19.18
C GLY A 161 6.57 -9.17 -19.01
N GLN A 162 7.21 -9.58 -20.09
CA GLN A 162 8.56 -10.17 -20.07
C GLN A 162 9.59 -9.14 -19.58
N LEU A 163 9.57 -7.93 -20.14
CA LEU A 163 10.42 -6.82 -19.69
C LEU A 163 10.22 -6.55 -18.21
N LEU A 164 8.97 -6.44 -17.78
CA LEU A 164 8.65 -6.13 -16.39
C LEU A 164 9.12 -7.24 -15.43
N ARG A 165 8.97 -8.52 -15.79
CA ARG A 165 9.55 -9.64 -15.01
C ARG A 165 11.04 -9.50 -14.82
N GLY A 166 11.79 -9.23 -15.89
CA GLY A 166 13.24 -9.04 -15.84
C GLY A 166 13.65 -7.90 -14.90
N LEU A 167 12.87 -6.81 -14.86
CA LEU A 167 13.11 -5.67 -13.98
C LEU A 167 12.68 -5.94 -12.53
N LEU A 168 11.61 -6.68 -12.32
CA LEU A 168 11.11 -7.03 -10.99
C LEU A 168 12.00 -8.03 -10.27
N VAL A 169 12.50 -9.04 -11.00
CA VAL A 169 13.29 -10.15 -10.45
C VAL A 169 14.67 -10.16 -11.10
N SER A 170 15.64 -9.57 -10.44
CA SER A 170 17.02 -9.60 -10.89
C SER A 170 17.62 -11.03 -10.77
N THR A 171 18.36 -11.45 -11.78
CA THR A 171 18.99 -12.79 -11.84
C THR A 171 20.18 -12.95 -10.89
N ASN A 172 20.84 -11.86 -10.50
CA ASN A 172 21.94 -11.88 -9.52
C ASN A 172 21.98 -10.56 -8.73
N PRO A 173 20.99 -10.31 -7.86
CA PRO A 173 20.89 -9.04 -7.15
C PRO A 173 21.83 -9.04 -5.94
N ASP A 174 22.56 -7.92 -5.73
CA ASP A 174 23.07 -7.64 -4.38
C ASP A 174 21.89 -7.62 -3.39
N PRO A 175 21.87 -8.50 -2.37
CA PRO A 175 20.76 -8.60 -1.42
C PRO A 175 20.44 -7.29 -0.71
N ARG A 176 21.44 -6.41 -0.56
CA ARG A 176 21.28 -5.09 0.11
C ARG A 176 20.75 -4.01 -0.80
N SER A 177 20.80 -4.22 -2.12
CA SER A 177 20.24 -3.27 -3.09
C SER A 177 18.71 -3.26 -3.06
N ASN A 178 18.10 -2.18 -3.57
CA ASN A 178 16.65 -2.13 -3.76
C ASN A 178 16.15 -3.24 -4.69
N GLY A 179 16.93 -3.62 -5.70
CA GLY A 179 16.63 -4.73 -6.60
C GLY A 179 16.62 -6.08 -5.89
N GLY A 180 17.63 -6.34 -5.05
CA GLY A 180 17.73 -7.55 -4.25
C GLY A 180 16.59 -7.71 -3.27
N ARG A 181 16.31 -6.67 -2.48
CA ARG A 181 15.19 -6.67 -1.53
C ARG A 181 13.84 -6.86 -2.22
N ARG A 182 13.63 -6.25 -3.38
CA ARG A 182 12.42 -6.44 -4.19
C ARG A 182 12.29 -7.88 -4.67
N SER A 183 13.34 -8.43 -5.27
CA SER A 183 13.38 -9.80 -5.76
C SER A 183 13.11 -10.81 -4.62
N ALA A 184 13.76 -10.64 -3.47
CA ALA A 184 13.54 -11.46 -2.29
C ALA A 184 12.10 -11.34 -1.75
N THR A 185 11.52 -10.13 -1.72
CA THR A 185 10.11 -9.93 -1.34
C THR A 185 9.15 -10.66 -2.27
N ILE A 186 9.39 -10.61 -3.59
CA ILE A 186 8.57 -11.31 -4.59
C ILE A 186 8.65 -12.83 -4.37
N ARG A 187 9.85 -13.37 -4.18
CA ARG A 187 10.04 -14.81 -3.88
C ARG A 187 9.33 -15.21 -2.59
N LEU A 188 9.42 -14.41 -1.54
CA LEU A 188 8.72 -14.64 -0.28
C LEU A 188 7.20 -14.68 -0.48
N ILE A 189 6.62 -13.71 -1.22
CA ILE A 189 5.18 -13.70 -1.52
C ILE A 189 4.80 -14.94 -2.34
N LEU A 190 5.55 -15.29 -3.38
CA LEU A 190 5.30 -16.48 -4.18
C LEU A 190 5.34 -17.75 -3.34
N ARG A 191 6.28 -17.85 -2.38
CA ARG A 191 6.36 -19.00 -1.47
C ARG A 191 5.15 -19.09 -0.54
N ILE A 192 4.68 -17.97 -0.02
CA ILE A 192 3.43 -17.91 0.76
C ILE A 192 2.25 -18.41 -0.09
N LEU A 193 2.12 -17.93 -1.34
CA LEU A 193 1.06 -18.35 -2.26
C LEU A 193 1.14 -19.82 -2.66
N GLN A 194 2.32 -20.42 -2.61
CA GLN A 194 2.53 -21.85 -2.90
C GLN A 194 2.15 -22.74 -1.71
N LEU A 195 2.47 -22.30 -0.48
CA LEU A 195 2.26 -23.09 0.72
C LEU A 195 0.86 -22.93 1.32
N HIS A 196 0.17 -21.82 1.06
CA HIS A 196 -1.07 -21.46 1.72
C HIS A 196 -2.15 -21.03 0.72
N GLU A 197 -3.42 -21.26 1.08
CA GLU A 197 -4.55 -20.69 0.37
C GLU A 197 -4.70 -19.20 0.74
N VAL A 198 -4.38 -18.31 -0.18
CA VAL A 198 -4.39 -16.86 0.01
C VAL A 198 -5.48 -16.24 -0.85
N ARG A 199 -6.45 -15.57 -0.23
CA ARG A 199 -7.57 -14.87 -0.88
C ARG A 199 -7.31 -13.37 -1.02
N SER A 200 -6.63 -12.78 -0.06
CA SER A 200 -6.13 -11.40 -0.07
C SER A 200 -4.71 -11.39 0.45
N VAL A 201 -3.75 -11.01 -0.39
CA VAL A 201 -2.33 -11.05 0.01
C VAL A 201 -2.07 -10.15 1.22
N THR A 202 -2.67 -8.96 1.26
CA THR A 202 -2.49 -8.06 2.40
C THR A 202 -3.11 -8.61 3.69
N ARG A 203 -4.30 -9.21 3.62
CA ARG A 203 -5.02 -9.67 4.81
C ARG A 203 -4.49 -11.01 5.31
N ASP A 204 -4.22 -11.94 4.39
CA ASP A 204 -3.97 -13.33 4.76
C ASP A 204 -2.45 -13.60 4.97
N ALA A 205 -1.56 -12.87 4.27
CA ALA A 205 -0.12 -13.10 4.39
C ALA A 205 0.49 -12.59 5.71
N TRP A 206 -0.07 -11.55 6.35
CA TRP A 206 0.54 -11.03 7.58
C TRP A 206 0.51 -12.02 8.75
N PRO A 207 -0.60 -12.76 9.03
CA PRO A 207 -0.57 -13.75 10.12
C PRO A 207 0.30 -14.96 9.77
N ILE A 208 0.35 -15.35 8.48
CA ILE A 208 1.24 -16.41 8.00
C ILE A 208 2.70 -16.01 8.28
N LEU A 209 3.13 -14.83 7.84
CA LEU A 209 4.49 -14.31 8.09
C LEU A 209 4.82 -14.16 9.57
N ALA A 210 3.85 -13.76 10.38
CA ALA A 210 4.09 -13.50 11.79
C ALA A 210 4.21 -14.81 12.60
N TYR A 211 3.39 -15.82 12.29
CA TYR A 211 3.12 -16.93 13.22
C TYR A 211 3.23 -18.34 12.63
N ASP A 212 3.18 -18.48 11.30
CA ASP A 212 3.17 -19.82 10.71
C ASP A 212 4.54 -20.48 10.77
N GLN A 213 4.63 -21.55 11.58
CA GLN A 213 5.89 -22.26 11.79
C GLN A 213 6.38 -22.94 10.51
N SER A 214 5.46 -23.40 9.64
CA SER A 214 5.85 -24.06 8.38
C SER A 214 6.57 -23.10 7.43
N LEU A 215 6.21 -21.80 7.47
CA LEU A 215 6.91 -20.77 6.69
C LEU A 215 8.24 -20.36 7.35
N ILE A 216 8.27 -20.29 8.70
CA ILE A 216 9.48 -19.91 9.45
C ILE A 216 10.58 -20.97 9.27
N ASP A 217 10.20 -22.24 9.30
CA ASP A 217 11.13 -23.37 9.13
C ASP A 217 11.39 -23.71 7.65
N ASP A 218 10.74 -23.01 6.71
CA ASP A 218 10.93 -23.26 5.28
C ASP A 218 12.35 -22.89 4.84
N PRO A 219 13.10 -23.82 4.20
CA PRO A 219 14.50 -23.58 3.84
C PRO A 219 14.70 -22.39 2.90
N LEU A 220 13.74 -22.13 1.99
CA LEU A 220 13.80 -20.97 1.10
C LEU A 220 13.62 -19.68 1.90
N CYS A 221 12.59 -19.62 2.75
CA CYS A 221 12.31 -18.44 3.57
C CYS A 221 13.46 -18.16 4.54
N ALA A 222 14.04 -19.19 5.17
CA ALA A 222 15.21 -19.05 6.03
C ALA A 222 16.46 -18.53 5.30
N SER A 223 16.56 -18.75 3.99
CA SER A 223 17.63 -18.20 3.16
C SER A 223 17.42 -16.73 2.75
N LEU A 224 16.25 -16.18 3.01
CA LEU A 224 15.85 -14.82 2.63
C LEU A 224 15.85 -13.90 3.85
N ASP A 225 16.90 -13.10 4.06
CA ASP A 225 16.96 -12.08 5.13
C ASP A 225 15.71 -11.18 5.16
N ILE A 226 15.05 -11.02 4.02
CA ILE A 226 13.86 -10.21 3.89
C ILE A 226 12.64 -10.81 4.61
N ALA A 227 12.60 -12.12 4.87
CA ALA A 227 11.50 -12.77 5.59
C ALA A 227 11.41 -12.25 7.02
N ASP A 228 12.54 -12.17 7.72
CA ASP A 228 12.62 -11.62 9.09
C ASP A 228 12.30 -10.12 9.12
N ALA A 229 12.77 -9.38 8.13
CA ALA A 229 12.43 -7.97 7.99
C ALA A 229 10.91 -7.78 7.85
N TRP A 230 10.26 -8.54 6.97
CA TRP A 230 8.81 -8.49 6.80
C TRP A 230 8.06 -8.97 8.04
N ARG A 231 8.56 -10.01 8.73
CA ARG A 231 7.98 -10.47 10.01
C ARG A 231 7.95 -9.34 11.05
N GLY A 232 9.06 -8.63 11.22
CA GLY A 232 9.13 -7.47 12.10
C GLY A 232 8.18 -6.34 11.66
N VAL A 233 8.14 -6.03 10.36
CA VAL A 233 7.27 -4.99 9.79
C VAL A 233 5.79 -5.31 9.96
N VAL A 234 5.33 -6.54 9.72
CA VAL A 234 3.91 -6.90 9.87
C VAL A 234 3.46 -6.85 11.33
N LEU A 235 4.29 -7.30 12.26
CA LEU A 235 4.02 -7.20 13.70
C LEU A 235 3.95 -5.72 14.15
N ARG A 236 4.90 -4.88 13.71
CA ARG A 236 4.85 -3.43 13.97
C ARG A 236 3.58 -2.79 13.42
N ASN A 237 3.16 -3.21 12.22
CA ASN A 237 1.94 -2.69 11.60
C ASN A 237 0.68 -2.96 12.45
N ARG A 238 0.66 -4.02 13.26
CA ARG A 238 -0.42 -4.27 14.24
C ARG A 238 -0.40 -3.28 15.39
N SER A 239 0.78 -2.91 15.89
CA SER A 239 0.91 -1.86 16.89
C SER A 239 0.52 -0.48 16.34
N VAL A 240 0.83 -0.22 15.07
CA VAL A 240 0.40 1.01 14.38
C VAL A 240 -1.11 1.03 14.17
N LEU A 241 -1.73 -0.08 13.77
CA LEU A 241 -3.18 -0.25 13.71
C LEU A 241 -3.82 0.13 15.04
N ALA A 242 -3.31 -0.39 16.14
CA ALA A 242 -3.84 -0.21 17.47
C ALA A 242 -4.05 1.26 17.84
N TRP A 243 -3.00 2.07 17.80
CA TRP A 243 -3.14 3.48 18.16
C TRP A 243 -3.89 4.31 17.10
N ARG A 244 -3.89 3.89 15.82
CA ARG A 244 -4.67 4.56 14.77
C ARG A 244 -6.16 4.32 14.93
N ASP A 245 -6.59 3.10 15.26
CA ASP A 245 -7.99 2.80 15.53
C ASP A 245 -8.47 3.52 16.79
N MET A 246 -7.66 3.51 17.85
CA MET A 246 -7.93 4.26 19.08
C MET A 246 -8.09 5.76 18.79
N TRP A 247 -7.17 6.35 18.04
CA TRP A 247 -7.21 7.75 17.67
C TRP A 247 -8.42 8.10 16.83
N ALA A 248 -8.74 7.26 15.84
CA ALA A 248 -9.92 7.48 14.98
C ALA A 248 -11.22 7.45 15.79
N GLU A 249 -11.37 6.49 16.69
CA GLU A 249 -12.55 6.39 17.55
C GLU A 249 -12.68 7.60 18.47
N LEU A 250 -11.60 8.01 19.12
CA LEU A 250 -11.56 9.21 19.96
C LEU A 250 -11.89 10.49 19.17
N VAL A 251 -11.32 10.69 17.99
CA VAL A 251 -11.62 11.86 17.14
C VAL A 251 -13.09 11.85 16.73
N ASN A 252 -13.62 10.70 16.33
CA ASN A 252 -15.00 10.60 15.85
C ASN A 252 -16.03 10.72 16.99
N SER A 253 -15.65 10.46 18.24
CA SER A 253 -16.49 10.69 19.42
C SER A 253 -16.63 12.18 19.80
N ILE A 254 -15.76 13.08 19.29
CA ILE A 254 -15.83 14.50 19.61
C ILE A 254 -17.10 15.10 19.02
N ALA A 255 -18.02 15.51 19.91
CA ALA A 255 -19.25 16.22 19.62
C ALA A 255 -19.19 17.61 20.25
N GLY A 256 -19.07 18.66 19.42
CA GLY A 256 -19.00 20.05 19.92
C GLY A 256 -17.69 20.37 20.65
N LEU A 257 -17.79 21.16 21.72
CA LEU A 257 -16.66 21.56 22.56
C LEU A 257 -16.33 20.43 23.55
N THR A 258 -15.12 19.93 23.51
CA THR A 258 -14.64 18.86 24.36
C THR A 258 -13.28 19.25 24.96
N THR A 259 -12.96 18.84 26.18
CA THR A 259 -11.63 19.00 26.77
C THR A 259 -10.78 17.75 26.52
N ILE A 260 -9.45 17.90 26.63
CA ILE A 260 -8.54 16.72 26.58
C ILE A 260 -8.88 15.75 27.71
N ALA A 261 -9.26 16.26 28.91
CA ALA A 261 -9.66 15.43 30.04
C ALA A 261 -10.92 14.62 29.72
N SER A 262 -11.98 15.25 29.20
CA SER A 262 -13.21 14.55 28.79
C SER A 262 -12.96 13.51 27.70
N LEU A 263 -12.05 13.78 26.76
CA LEU A 263 -11.65 12.81 25.76
C LEU A 263 -10.89 11.63 26.40
N GLY A 264 -10.12 11.89 27.45
CA GLY A 264 -9.47 10.87 28.28
C GLY A 264 -10.46 9.99 29.03
N ASP A 265 -11.57 10.59 29.51
CA ASP A 265 -12.64 9.84 30.17
C ASP A 265 -13.35 8.88 29.21
N VAL A 266 -13.55 9.26 27.94
CA VAL A 266 -14.10 8.35 26.90
C VAL A 266 -13.29 7.06 26.80
N LEU A 267 -11.95 7.15 26.77
CA LEU A 267 -11.11 5.95 26.77
C LEU A 267 -11.20 5.21 28.11
N ALA A 268 -11.11 5.93 29.23
CA ALA A 268 -11.11 5.32 30.54
C ALA A 268 -12.40 4.52 30.87
N GLU A 269 -13.55 5.04 30.46
CA GLU A 269 -14.87 4.41 30.65
C GLU A 269 -15.07 3.17 29.75
N ALA A 270 -14.36 3.09 28.63
CA ALA A 270 -14.40 1.91 27.74
C ALA A 270 -13.58 0.72 28.27
N LEU A 271 -12.80 0.90 29.35
CA LEU A 271 -11.86 -0.09 29.87
C LEU A 271 -12.36 -0.73 31.17
N PRO A 272 -11.94 -1.97 31.51
CA PRO A 272 -12.24 -2.57 32.79
C PRO A 272 -11.52 -1.85 33.94
N SER A 273 -12.06 -2.00 35.15
CA SER A 273 -11.39 -1.52 36.37
C SER A 273 -10.14 -2.34 36.67
N GLY A 274 -9.18 -1.74 37.40
CA GLY A 274 -7.97 -2.41 37.85
C GLY A 274 -6.71 -1.60 37.56
N THR A 275 -5.55 -2.24 37.66
CA THR A 275 -4.24 -1.67 37.37
C THR A 275 -3.80 -2.03 35.94
N VAL A 276 -2.83 -1.30 35.41
CA VAL A 276 -2.19 -1.64 34.12
C VAL A 276 -1.61 -3.06 34.17
N ARG A 277 -1.04 -3.48 35.31
CA ARG A 277 -0.52 -4.83 35.50
C ARG A 277 -1.62 -5.88 35.33
N SER A 278 -2.72 -5.77 36.11
CA SER A 278 -3.81 -6.75 36.06
C SER A 278 -4.45 -6.82 34.67
N TYR A 279 -4.53 -5.70 33.97
CA TYR A 279 -4.99 -5.67 32.59
C TYR A 279 -4.03 -6.40 31.65
N CYS A 280 -2.71 -6.14 31.76
CA CYS A 280 -1.72 -6.85 30.95
C CYS A 280 -1.70 -8.37 31.21
N GLU A 281 -1.93 -8.79 32.44
CA GLU A 281 -2.02 -10.21 32.84
C GLU A 281 -3.30 -10.88 32.30
N SER A 282 -4.34 -10.11 31.98
CA SER A 282 -5.57 -10.61 31.36
C SER A 282 -5.47 -10.76 29.82
N LEU A 283 -4.39 -10.27 29.22
CA LEU A 283 -4.18 -10.39 27.77
C LEU A 283 -3.63 -11.78 27.42
N PRO A 284 -3.89 -12.27 26.19
CA PRO A 284 -3.29 -13.50 25.70
C PRO A 284 -1.76 -13.44 25.74
N ASP A 285 -1.14 -14.62 25.94
CA ASP A 285 0.31 -14.75 25.87
C ASP A 285 0.80 -14.47 24.43
N VAL A 286 1.94 -13.80 24.33
CA VAL A 286 2.58 -13.49 23.03
C VAL A 286 3.57 -14.55 22.57
N GLY A 287 3.78 -15.60 23.39
CA GLY A 287 4.72 -16.67 23.14
C GLY A 287 6.18 -16.31 23.44
N GLU A 288 7.08 -17.17 23.04
CA GLU A 288 8.53 -17.06 23.26
C GLU A 288 9.28 -16.82 21.94
N ARG A 289 10.60 -16.60 22.04
CA ARG A 289 11.48 -16.21 20.93
C ARG A 289 11.32 -17.11 19.70
N ASP A 290 11.24 -18.41 19.91
CA ASP A 290 11.23 -19.41 18.84
C ASP A 290 9.80 -19.79 18.41
N ARG A 291 8.80 -19.41 19.22
CA ARG A 291 7.40 -19.73 18.98
C ARG A 291 6.48 -18.60 19.42
N LEU A 292 6.26 -17.64 18.53
CA LEU A 292 5.29 -16.56 18.76
C LEU A 292 3.86 -17.11 18.72
N LEU A 293 3.00 -16.60 19.61
CA LEU A 293 1.57 -16.88 19.61
C LEU A 293 0.78 -15.74 18.96
N PRO A 294 -0.33 -16.04 18.27
CA PRO A 294 -1.09 -15.06 17.51
C PRO A 294 -2.04 -14.22 18.39
N ALA A 295 -1.50 -13.62 19.45
CA ALA A 295 -2.25 -12.85 20.45
C ALA A 295 -3.10 -11.71 19.86
N GLU A 296 -2.67 -11.12 18.73
CA GLU A 296 -3.39 -10.03 18.06
C GLU A 296 -4.69 -10.47 17.37
N ILE A 297 -4.84 -11.76 17.07
CA ILE A 297 -6.04 -12.32 16.45
C ILE A 297 -6.80 -13.27 17.40
N ASP A 298 -6.37 -13.35 18.65
CA ASP A 298 -7.07 -14.12 19.67
C ASP A 298 -8.51 -13.62 19.87
N PRO A 299 -9.52 -14.51 19.94
CA PRO A 299 -10.91 -14.13 20.18
C PRO A 299 -11.10 -13.27 21.43
N ALA A 300 -10.33 -13.50 22.51
CA ALA A 300 -10.39 -12.71 23.74
C ALA A 300 -9.99 -11.23 23.52
N VAL A 301 -9.24 -10.92 22.46
CA VAL A 301 -8.92 -9.55 22.03
C VAL A 301 -9.92 -9.08 20.98
N ALA A 302 -10.24 -9.90 20.00
CA ALA A 302 -11.05 -9.53 18.84
C ALA A 302 -12.50 -9.14 19.23
N THR A 303 -13.06 -9.73 20.29
CA THR A 303 -14.43 -9.47 20.74
C THR A 303 -14.60 -8.25 21.64
N ARG A 304 -13.51 -7.59 22.06
CA ARG A 304 -13.56 -6.37 22.89
C ARG A 304 -14.15 -5.20 22.10
N ASN A 305 -14.65 -4.17 22.80
CA ASN A 305 -15.02 -2.92 22.15
C ASN A 305 -13.79 -2.30 21.48
N VAL A 306 -13.98 -1.38 20.53
CA VAL A 306 -12.89 -0.83 19.68
C VAL A 306 -11.77 -0.20 20.51
N LEU A 307 -12.08 0.58 21.53
CA LEU A 307 -11.08 1.28 22.37
C LEU A 307 -10.30 0.30 23.24
N ASP A 308 -10.99 -0.65 23.89
CA ASP A 308 -10.36 -1.68 24.71
C ASP A 308 -9.49 -2.61 23.85
N ARG A 309 -9.99 -3.05 22.69
CA ARG A 309 -9.21 -3.84 21.73
C ARG A 309 -7.97 -3.10 21.27
N SER A 310 -8.09 -1.82 20.96
CA SER A 310 -6.96 -0.99 20.51
C SER A 310 -5.89 -0.85 21.60
N LEU A 311 -6.30 -0.65 22.84
CA LEU A 311 -5.35 -0.62 23.96
C LEU A 311 -4.69 -1.99 24.19
N ALA A 312 -5.46 -3.08 24.11
CA ALA A 312 -4.94 -4.45 24.22
C ALA A 312 -3.86 -4.71 23.13
N LEU A 313 -4.15 -4.41 21.88
CA LEU A 313 -3.20 -4.56 20.76
C LEU A 313 -1.93 -3.71 20.94
N LEU A 314 -2.07 -2.49 21.44
CA LEU A 314 -0.94 -1.62 21.72
C LEU A 314 -0.03 -2.23 22.80
N LEU A 315 -0.61 -2.70 23.89
CA LEU A 315 0.12 -3.30 25.03
C LEU A 315 0.71 -4.68 24.66
N LEU A 316 0.06 -5.47 23.83
CA LEU A 316 0.62 -6.70 23.25
C LEU A 316 1.87 -6.40 22.41
N GLY A 317 1.85 -5.31 21.60
CA GLY A 317 3.04 -4.84 20.91
C GLY A 317 4.22 -4.58 21.85
N GLY A 318 3.97 -3.90 22.97
CA GLY A 318 4.99 -3.69 24.02
C GLY A 318 5.47 -5.00 24.68
N ALA A 319 4.57 -5.96 24.90
CA ALA A 319 4.92 -7.27 25.48
C ALA A 319 5.89 -8.04 24.58
N ARG A 320 5.74 -7.89 23.27
CA ARG A 320 6.47 -8.64 22.25
C ARG A 320 7.94 -8.19 22.09
N VAL A 321 8.28 -6.97 22.51
CA VAL A 321 9.62 -6.37 22.33
C VAL A 321 10.76 -7.31 22.79
N HIS A 322 10.59 -7.98 23.93
CA HIS A 322 11.61 -8.86 24.50
C HIS A 322 11.42 -10.34 24.13
N ARG A 323 10.48 -10.64 23.23
CA ARG A 323 10.14 -12.00 22.77
C ARG A 323 10.55 -12.26 21.33
N LEU A 324 11.09 -11.26 20.63
CA LEU A 324 11.50 -11.38 19.22
C LEU A 324 13.01 -11.71 19.13
N PRO A 325 13.42 -12.53 18.15
CA PRO A 325 14.81 -12.62 17.73
C PRO A 325 15.36 -11.25 17.32
N ASP A 326 16.63 -10.98 17.54
CA ASP A 326 17.23 -9.65 17.37
C ASP A 326 17.10 -9.11 15.93
N HIS A 327 17.22 -9.98 14.92
CA HIS A 327 17.07 -9.64 13.51
C HIS A 327 15.63 -9.27 13.13
N VAL A 328 14.61 -9.85 13.79
CA VAL A 328 13.20 -9.46 13.64
C VAL A 328 12.89 -8.20 14.45
N ALA A 329 13.44 -8.12 15.68
CA ALA A 329 13.24 -7.01 16.60
C ALA A 329 13.73 -5.68 16.00
N ALA A 330 14.81 -5.68 15.25
CA ALA A 330 15.34 -4.50 14.57
C ALA A 330 14.29 -3.83 13.66
N TYR A 331 13.49 -4.60 12.92
CA TYR A 331 12.43 -4.08 12.06
C TYR A 331 11.11 -3.85 12.79
N PHE A 332 10.88 -4.54 13.89
CA PHE A 332 9.69 -4.34 14.73
C PHE A 332 9.76 -3.05 15.54
N GLN A 333 10.92 -2.76 16.12
CA GLN A 333 11.10 -1.61 17.00
C GLN A 333 11.40 -0.32 16.25
N ASP A 334 11.89 -0.39 15.00
CA ASP A 334 12.39 0.70 14.17
C ASP A 334 11.71 2.05 14.52
N PRO A 335 12.34 2.86 15.39
CA PRO A 335 11.82 4.18 15.72
C PRO A 335 12.16 5.10 14.55
N SER A 336 11.16 5.57 13.82
CA SER A 336 11.37 6.71 12.92
C SER A 336 11.99 7.84 13.74
N GLU A 337 13.14 8.36 13.34
CA GLU A 337 13.80 9.47 14.01
C GLU A 337 12.79 10.58 14.34
N GLY A 338 12.71 10.96 15.61
CA GLY A 338 11.85 12.04 16.10
C GLY A 338 10.39 11.67 16.46
N MET A 339 9.96 10.41 16.33
CA MET A 339 8.62 9.98 16.72
C MET A 339 8.63 8.66 17.48
N GLN A 340 9.26 8.65 18.64
CA GLN A 340 9.39 7.43 19.47
C GLN A 340 8.09 7.04 20.18
N GLU A 341 7.19 7.99 20.46
CA GLU A 341 5.94 7.69 21.16
C GLU A 341 5.08 6.71 20.36
N LEU A 342 4.50 5.77 21.06
CA LEU A 342 3.68 4.68 20.54
C LEU A 342 4.46 3.60 19.74
N ALA A 343 5.79 3.73 19.63
CA ALA A 343 6.62 2.62 19.15
C ALA A 343 6.58 1.46 20.16
N PRO A 344 6.74 0.20 19.72
CA PRO A 344 6.66 -0.95 20.62
C PRO A 344 7.60 -0.87 21.84
N SER A 345 8.84 -0.40 21.67
CA SER A 345 9.81 -0.20 22.77
C SER A 345 9.31 0.84 23.77
N TRP A 346 8.82 1.98 23.30
CA TRP A 346 8.23 3.00 24.18
C TRP A 346 7.02 2.45 24.94
N VAL A 347 6.16 1.64 24.30
CA VAL A 347 5.04 0.99 24.99
C VAL A 347 5.51 -0.01 26.05
N ALA A 348 6.57 -0.77 25.77
CA ALA A 348 7.17 -1.69 26.74
C ALA A 348 7.64 -0.95 28.02
N GLU A 349 8.31 0.19 27.87
CA GLU A 349 8.72 1.03 28.99
C GLU A 349 7.51 1.55 29.78
N ARG A 350 6.48 2.05 29.12
CA ARG A 350 5.26 2.57 29.78
C ARG A 350 4.50 1.49 30.51
N ARG A 351 4.46 0.25 30.00
CA ARG A 351 3.88 -0.89 30.72
C ARG A 351 4.53 -1.12 32.08
N VAL A 352 5.85 -0.98 32.17
CA VAL A 352 6.60 -1.12 33.42
C VAL A 352 6.34 0.07 34.33
N GLU A 353 6.49 1.28 33.83
CA GLU A 353 6.33 2.54 34.62
C GLU A 353 4.93 2.66 35.24
N TRP A 354 3.90 2.28 34.51
CA TRP A 354 2.50 2.41 34.90
C TRP A 354 1.93 1.15 35.58
N SER A 355 2.71 0.08 35.72
CA SER A 355 2.23 -1.24 36.11
C SER A 355 1.34 -1.26 37.36
N SER A 356 1.68 -0.50 38.41
CA SER A 356 0.94 -0.44 39.68
C SER A 356 -0.15 0.65 39.70
N ARG A 357 -0.26 1.48 38.69
CA ARG A 357 -1.22 2.58 38.63
C ARG A 357 -2.57 2.12 38.06
N PRO A 358 -3.67 2.85 38.38
CA PRO A 358 -4.98 2.57 37.82
C PRO A 358 -4.98 2.62 36.28
N LEU A 359 -5.63 1.65 35.64
CA LEU A 359 -5.77 1.62 34.18
C LEU A 359 -6.49 2.86 33.61
N PRO A 360 -7.57 3.39 34.24
CA PRO A 360 -8.19 4.62 33.78
C PRO A 360 -7.25 5.84 33.78
N ASP A 361 -6.32 5.93 34.72
CA ASP A 361 -5.37 7.05 34.78
C ASP A 361 -4.32 6.93 33.63
N PHE A 362 -3.89 5.70 33.34
CA PHE A 362 -3.06 5.44 32.15
C PHE A 362 -3.79 5.81 30.87
N ALA A 363 -5.07 5.49 30.76
CA ALA A 363 -5.90 5.82 29.59
C ALA A 363 -5.99 7.34 29.38
N ARG A 364 -6.29 8.11 30.42
CA ARG A 364 -6.33 9.59 30.35
C ARG A 364 -4.99 10.19 29.93
N TRP A 365 -3.90 9.71 30.54
CA TRP A 365 -2.55 10.13 30.16
C TRP A 365 -2.23 9.80 28.68
N LEU A 366 -2.56 8.60 28.22
CA LEU A 366 -2.31 8.15 26.84
C LEU A 366 -3.06 9.01 25.82
N VAL A 367 -4.29 9.44 26.10
CA VAL A 367 -5.03 10.38 25.25
C VAL A 367 -4.29 11.71 25.14
N GLY A 368 -3.71 12.22 26.20
CA GLY A 368 -2.85 13.40 26.17
C GLY A 368 -1.66 13.24 25.20
N VAL A 369 -1.02 12.06 25.23
CA VAL A 369 0.08 11.71 24.30
C VAL A 369 -0.41 11.68 22.86
N LEU A 370 -1.57 11.05 22.58
CA LEU A 370 -2.16 10.99 21.24
C LEU A 370 -2.48 12.38 20.69
N VAL A 371 -3.09 13.25 21.50
CA VAL A 371 -3.39 14.65 21.13
C VAL A 371 -2.11 15.41 20.82
N ALA A 372 -1.12 15.39 21.70
CA ALA A 372 0.17 16.06 21.51
C ALA A 372 0.88 15.58 20.22
N ARG A 373 0.90 14.26 19.99
CA ARG A 373 1.44 13.65 18.77
C ARG A 373 0.70 14.14 17.52
N SER A 374 -0.63 14.18 17.53
CA SER A 374 -1.41 14.63 16.40
C SER A 374 -1.11 16.07 16.01
N GLN A 375 -0.94 16.96 17.00
CA GLN A 375 -0.57 18.36 16.77
C GLN A 375 0.84 18.47 16.17
N ARG A 376 1.83 17.72 16.68
CA ARG A 376 3.17 17.71 16.07
C ARG A 376 3.16 17.23 14.64
N ILE A 377 2.45 16.14 14.32
CA ILE A 377 2.33 15.64 12.94
C ILE A 377 1.67 16.66 12.02
N ALA A 378 0.63 17.34 12.49
CA ALA A 378 -0.06 18.37 11.70
C ALA A 378 0.87 19.56 11.38
N LEU A 379 1.64 20.01 12.36
CA LEU A 379 2.65 21.08 12.18
C LEU A 379 3.78 20.66 11.22
N MET A 380 4.29 19.43 11.33
CA MET A 380 5.31 18.91 10.40
C MET A 380 4.82 18.83 8.95
N LYS A 381 3.51 18.67 8.74
CA LYS A 381 2.86 18.63 7.41
C LYS A 381 2.37 20.01 6.95
N ALA A 382 2.58 21.06 7.75
CA ALA A 382 2.16 22.40 7.38
C ALA A 382 2.85 22.84 6.09
N SER A 383 2.09 23.41 5.18
CA SER A 383 2.58 23.88 3.89
C SER A 383 2.05 25.28 3.57
N PHE A 384 2.90 26.12 3.01
CA PHE A 384 2.51 27.45 2.57
C PHE A 384 1.79 27.38 1.23
N SER A 385 0.58 27.90 1.18
CA SER A 385 -0.20 28.05 -0.06
C SER A 385 0.08 29.41 -0.68
N ARG A 386 0.80 29.43 -1.79
CA ARG A 386 1.06 30.67 -2.55
C ARG A 386 -0.23 31.32 -3.07
N LYS A 387 -1.27 30.51 -3.33
CA LYS A 387 -2.55 31.00 -3.85
C LYS A 387 -3.35 31.81 -2.81
N SER A 388 -3.33 31.38 -1.54
CA SER A 388 -4.06 32.04 -0.44
C SER A 388 -3.17 32.95 0.42
N GLY A 389 -1.85 32.89 0.28
CA GLY A 389 -0.92 33.61 1.16
C GLY A 389 -0.89 33.09 2.59
N THR A 390 -1.43 31.90 2.86
CA THR A 390 -1.58 31.34 4.21
C THR A 390 -0.92 29.97 4.36
N TYR A 391 -0.60 29.60 5.61
CA TYR A 391 -0.21 28.23 5.94
C TYR A 391 -1.46 27.35 6.06
N ARG A 392 -1.45 26.21 5.40
CA ARG A 392 -2.39 25.12 5.60
C ARG A 392 -1.79 24.09 6.55
N VAL A 393 -2.44 23.90 7.70
CA VAL A 393 -2.08 22.85 8.67
C VAL A 393 -3.10 21.70 8.51
N PRO A 394 -2.71 20.54 7.99
CA PRO A 394 -3.64 19.42 7.75
C PRO A 394 -3.88 18.66 9.06
N ALA A 395 -4.67 19.21 9.95
CA ALA A 395 -5.07 18.59 11.21
C ALA A 395 -6.52 18.08 11.12
N ARG A 396 -6.80 16.93 11.77
CA ARG A 396 -8.18 16.43 11.99
C ARG A 396 -8.79 17.05 13.24
N VAL A 397 -7.91 17.43 14.16
CA VAL A 397 -8.25 17.98 15.46
C VAL A 397 -7.35 19.18 15.72
N PHE A 398 -7.96 20.27 16.18
CA PHE A 398 -7.25 21.43 16.67
C PHE A 398 -7.41 21.54 18.19
N VAL A 399 -6.36 22.00 18.87
CA VAL A 399 -6.37 22.27 20.31
C VAL A 399 -6.18 23.77 20.52
N ARG A 400 -7.08 24.40 21.27
CA ARG A 400 -6.98 25.79 21.65
C ARG A 400 -7.52 25.97 23.08
N ASP A 401 -6.74 26.59 23.94
CA ASP A 401 -7.13 26.91 25.32
C ASP A 401 -7.64 25.69 26.11
N GLY A 402 -7.02 24.51 25.90
CA GLY A 402 -7.42 23.25 26.53
C GLY A 402 -8.67 22.58 25.92
N LEU A 403 -9.30 23.21 24.94
CA LEU A 403 -10.43 22.67 24.21
C LEU A 403 -9.97 21.97 22.92
N VAL A 404 -10.66 20.89 22.58
CA VAL A 404 -10.41 20.06 21.41
C VAL A 404 -11.56 20.23 20.40
N PHE A 405 -11.21 20.53 19.17
CA PHE A 405 -12.17 20.76 18.08
C PHE A 405 -11.90 19.76 16.96
N ARG A 406 -12.95 19.05 16.53
CA ARG A 406 -12.86 18.19 15.35
C ARG A 406 -13.12 19.02 14.08
N ASP A 407 -12.13 19.02 13.17
CA ASP A 407 -12.28 19.61 11.84
C ASP A 407 -12.93 18.61 10.87
N SER A 408 -12.48 17.38 10.91
CA SER A 408 -13.00 16.32 10.03
C SER A 408 -12.85 14.95 10.70
N SER A 409 -13.58 13.95 10.19
CA SER A 409 -13.48 12.57 10.68
C SER A 409 -12.09 11.98 10.41
N GLU A 410 -11.66 11.10 11.29
CA GLU A 410 -10.41 10.33 11.14
C GLU A 410 -10.73 8.89 10.75
N SER A 411 -9.86 8.29 9.93
CA SER A 411 -9.92 6.88 9.56
C SER A 411 -8.82 6.10 10.29
N GLY A 412 -9.22 5.04 10.97
CA GLY A 412 -8.31 4.07 11.55
C GLY A 412 -7.68 3.14 10.50
N GLY A 413 -7.33 1.95 10.96
CA GLY A 413 -6.83 0.86 10.13
C GLY A 413 -5.31 0.76 10.03
N ALA A 414 -4.85 -0.42 9.68
CA ALA A 414 -3.44 -0.68 9.44
C ALA A 414 -2.88 0.17 8.28
N VAL A 415 -1.60 0.49 8.34
CA VAL A 415 -0.93 1.07 7.17
C VAL A 415 -0.88 0.02 6.07
N SER A 416 -1.35 0.37 4.88
CA SER A 416 -1.29 -0.56 3.74
C SER A 416 0.15 -0.91 3.39
N LEU A 417 0.46 -2.20 3.43
CA LEU A 417 1.77 -2.75 3.04
C LEU A 417 1.93 -2.84 1.52
N ARG A 418 0.90 -2.51 0.76
CA ARG A 418 0.86 -2.52 -0.72
C ARG A 418 1.03 -3.92 -1.35
N TRP A 419 0.80 -4.97 -0.60
CA TRP A 419 0.99 -6.34 -1.09
C TRP A 419 -0.05 -6.75 -2.12
N ASP A 420 -1.32 -6.33 -1.98
CA ASP A 420 -2.34 -6.61 -3.02
C ASP A 420 -1.97 -5.91 -4.35
N GLN A 421 -1.44 -4.68 -4.29
CA GLN A 421 -0.97 -3.97 -5.47
C GLN A 421 0.28 -4.64 -6.07
N LEU A 422 1.19 -5.10 -5.24
CA LEU A 422 2.36 -5.84 -5.70
C LEU A 422 1.95 -7.17 -6.34
N ALA A 423 1.02 -7.92 -5.73
CA ALA A 423 0.49 -9.15 -6.30
C ALA A 423 -0.21 -8.91 -7.65
N SER A 424 -0.96 -7.81 -7.79
CA SER A 424 -1.57 -7.43 -9.07
C SER A 424 -0.51 -7.12 -10.15
N VAL A 425 0.57 -6.43 -9.78
CA VAL A 425 1.71 -6.20 -10.70
C VAL A 425 2.44 -7.51 -11.01
N MET A 426 2.63 -8.40 -10.02
CA MET A 426 3.20 -9.73 -10.23
C MET A 426 2.33 -10.59 -11.16
N ALA A 427 1.00 -10.50 -11.04
CA ALA A 427 0.07 -11.19 -11.92
C ALA A 427 0.16 -10.66 -13.35
N GLY A 428 0.16 -9.33 -13.54
CA GLY A 428 0.37 -8.74 -14.86
C GLY A 428 1.75 -9.03 -15.45
N ALA A 429 2.76 -9.30 -14.62
CA ALA A 429 4.06 -9.81 -15.06
C ALA A 429 4.07 -11.35 -15.24
N GLY A 430 2.96 -12.06 -15.00
CA GLY A 430 2.83 -13.50 -15.19
C GLY A 430 3.53 -14.35 -14.12
N LEU A 431 3.78 -13.82 -12.93
CA LEU A 431 4.42 -14.53 -11.82
C LEU A 431 3.42 -15.26 -10.91
N CYS A 432 2.22 -14.71 -10.78
CA CYS A 432 1.11 -15.34 -10.06
C CYS A 432 -0.19 -15.10 -10.81
N VAL A 433 -1.24 -15.78 -10.40
CA VAL A 433 -2.58 -15.65 -10.99
C VAL A 433 -3.61 -15.69 -9.87
N ALA A 434 -4.67 -14.89 -10.04
CA ALA A 434 -5.87 -14.97 -9.21
C ALA A 434 -6.93 -15.77 -9.97
N SER A 435 -7.41 -16.85 -9.41
CA SER A 435 -8.46 -17.70 -9.98
C SER A 435 -9.63 -17.82 -9.01
N ARG A 436 -10.83 -18.10 -9.52
CA ARG A 436 -11.98 -18.41 -8.66
C ARG A 436 -11.96 -19.89 -8.29
N SER A 437 -11.99 -20.17 -7.00
CA SER A 437 -12.22 -21.49 -6.43
C SER A 437 -13.37 -21.39 -5.44
N ASP A 438 -14.40 -22.20 -5.60
CA ASP A 438 -15.61 -22.22 -4.76
C ASP A 438 -16.24 -20.83 -4.54
N GLY A 439 -16.29 -20.04 -5.60
CA GLY A 439 -16.82 -18.67 -5.58
C GLY A 439 -15.89 -17.61 -4.95
N SER A 440 -14.78 -18.02 -4.35
CA SER A 440 -13.77 -17.15 -3.75
C SER A 440 -12.58 -16.94 -4.69
N LEU A 441 -11.97 -15.75 -4.64
CA LEU A 441 -10.72 -15.48 -5.32
C LEU A 441 -9.56 -16.11 -4.55
N VAL A 442 -8.71 -16.87 -5.23
CA VAL A 442 -7.51 -17.50 -4.65
C VAL A 442 -6.30 -17.14 -5.52
N TRP A 443 -5.23 -16.71 -4.87
CA TRP A 443 -3.96 -16.40 -5.49
C TRP A 443 -3.03 -17.62 -5.47
N ARG A 444 -2.37 -17.89 -6.59
CA ARG A 444 -1.39 -18.98 -6.73
C ARG A 444 -0.22 -18.53 -7.60
N PRO A 445 1.00 -19.06 -7.40
CA PRO A 445 2.09 -18.84 -8.34
C PRO A 445 1.75 -19.51 -9.69
N THR A 446 2.25 -18.93 -10.78
CA THR A 446 2.27 -19.60 -12.10
C THR A 446 3.51 -20.47 -12.19
N GLN A 447 3.63 -21.29 -13.25
CA GLN A 447 4.86 -22.05 -13.54
C GLN A 447 6.09 -21.12 -13.60
N ARG A 448 5.94 -19.89 -14.14
CA ARG A 448 7.02 -18.88 -14.14
C ARG A 448 7.38 -18.39 -12.74
N GLY A 449 6.38 -18.25 -11.88
CA GLY A 449 6.58 -17.89 -10.47
C GLY A 449 7.24 -19.01 -9.70
N GLU A 450 6.82 -20.25 -9.89
CA GLU A 450 7.43 -21.44 -9.27
C GLU A 450 8.90 -21.62 -9.68
N ALA A 451 9.25 -21.36 -10.93
CA ALA A 451 10.63 -21.41 -11.40
C ALA A 451 11.56 -20.42 -10.68
N LEU A 452 11.04 -19.39 -10.02
CA LEU A 452 11.82 -18.45 -9.20
C LEU A 452 12.08 -18.96 -7.78
N LEU A 453 11.40 -20.01 -7.37
CA LEU A 453 11.52 -20.59 -6.02
C LEU A 453 12.61 -21.67 -5.94
N GLY A 454 13.12 -22.12 -7.08
CA GLY A 454 14.24 -23.08 -7.21
C GLY A 454 13.76 -24.42 -7.62
#